data_ad27a22e9c80aecf9c83d882e07b15ce
#
_entry.id   ad27a22e9c80aecf9c83d882e07b15ce
#
_cell.length_a   1.000
_cell.length_b   1.000
_cell.length_c   1.000
_cell.angle_alpha   90.00
_cell.angle_beta   90.00
_cell.angle_gamma   90.00
#
_symmetry.space_group_name_H-M   'P 1'
#
loop_
_entity.id
_entity.type
_entity.pdbx_description
1 polymer ?
#
loop_
_entity_poly.entity_id
_entity_poly.type
_entity_poly.pdbx_seq_one_letter_code
_entity_poly.pdbx_strand_id
1 'polypeptide(L)'
;MQTSILLSRRRSIGAAVFLAAAGWFAASAPAPAFAAGTARSADAKYTHVSAPTRYIDVDGARLAYRRFGKPGGVPLILCQHFVGTMDSWDPKVVDGLARGREVILFDNAGVAASGGTVPTTIEGMANYAAGLLRALDVRQADVLGFSMGSLVAQQLALEHPETVRRVILIGSGPRAGVGMASLTPEFQEMLGKKHDNPDDLLLDVFFTPSASSQAAGRAFVQRLHARTADRDKDIDDKVAPAQVAAFSAWGKAQDDGYLKQIRQPALVVSGSHDIVHYTVNSYDLQQKLPNAQLVVYPDSNHGSIYQYPDQFLAQATLFLDGAAAPQH
;
A
#
# COMPACT_ATOMS: atom_id res chain seq x y z
N MET A 1 -29.59 -14.94 53.86
CA MET A 1 -30.93 -14.33 53.87
C MET A 1 -31.25 -14.06 52.43
N GLN A 2 -31.87 -15.01 51.69
CA GLN A 2 -33.33 -15.19 51.55
C GLN A 2 -33.97 -13.87 51.09
N THR A 3 -34.76 -13.77 50.03
CA THR A 3 -35.75 -14.66 49.39
C THR A 3 -36.16 -14.00 48.07
N SER A 4 -36.26 -14.71 46.97
CA SER A 4 -37.43 -15.38 46.35
C SER A 4 -38.32 -14.45 45.51
N ILE A 5 -38.36 -14.69 44.21
CA ILE A 5 -39.43 -15.40 43.43
C ILE A 5 -40.77 -14.67 43.40
N LEU A 6 -41.25 -14.34 42.19
CA LEU A 6 -42.58 -14.80 41.75
C LEU A 6 -42.84 -14.58 40.26
N LEU A 7 -43.17 -15.67 39.62
CA LEU A 7 -43.85 -15.89 38.34
C LEU A 7 -45.30 -15.41 38.34
N SER A 8 -45.85 -14.98 37.20
CA SER A 8 -47.18 -15.44 36.71
C SER A 8 -47.50 -14.81 35.36
N ARG A 9 -47.65 -15.63 34.38
CA ARG A 9 -48.81 -16.23 33.72
C ARG A 9 -49.49 -15.38 32.65
N ARG A 10 -49.31 -15.89 31.46
CA ARG A 10 -50.24 -16.17 30.35
C ARG A 10 -51.61 -15.48 30.35
N ARG A 11 -51.98 -14.93 29.20
CA ARG A 11 -53.25 -15.26 28.51
C ARG A 11 -53.17 -14.96 27.00
N SER A 12 -53.44 -16.00 26.24
CA SER A 12 -53.74 -16.01 24.81
C SER A 12 -55.18 -15.56 24.59
N ILE A 13 -55.45 -14.79 23.56
CA ILE A 13 -56.74 -14.81 22.83
C ILE A 13 -56.41 -14.53 21.37
N GLY A 14 -56.86 -15.43 20.54
CA GLY A 14 -56.73 -15.39 19.10
C GLY A 14 -58.00 -14.81 18.44
N ALA A 15 -57.93 -14.78 17.15
CA ALA A 15 -58.95 -14.70 16.08
C ALA A 15 -58.64 -13.53 15.13
N ALA A 16 -58.34 -13.82 13.98
CA ALA A 16 -58.98 -14.29 12.78
C ALA A 16 -58.97 -13.18 11.68
N VAL A 17 -58.21 -13.45 10.65
CA VAL A 17 -58.55 -13.38 9.21
C VAL A 17 -59.29 -12.16 8.70
N PHE A 18 -58.65 -11.36 7.83
CA PHE A 18 -59.22 -10.96 6.57
C PHE A 18 -58.09 -10.71 5.53
N LEU A 19 -58.10 -11.51 4.46
CA LEU A 19 -57.36 -11.26 3.21
C LEU A 19 -57.94 -10.02 2.53
N ALA A 20 -57.05 -9.06 2.20
CA ALA A 20 -57.26 -8.13 1.12
C ALA A 20 -55.98 -8.07 0.31
N ALA A 21 -55.95 -8.77 -0.80
CA ALA A 21 -54.92 -8.67 -1.81
C ALA A 21 -55.10 -7.31 -2.56
N ALA A 22 -54.24 -6.35 -2.25
CA ALA A 22 -54.04 -5.17 -3.08
C ALA A 22 -52.62 -5.30 -3.68
N GLY A 23 -52.59 -5.68 -4.98
CA GLY A 23 -51.33 -5.72 -5.75
C GLY A 23 -50.80 -4.32 -5.93
N TRP A 24 -49.71 -4.04 -5.27
CA TRP A 24 -48.85 -2.93 -5.63
C TRP A 24 -47.78 -3.45 -6.61
N PHE A 25 -47.96 -3.17 -7.89
CA PHE A 25 -46.88 -3.17 -8.86
C PHE A 25 -45.95 -2.03 -8.49
N ALA A 26 -44.92 -2.31 -7.68
CA ALA A 26 -43.77 -1.44 -7.55
C ALA A 26 -43.03 -1.53 -8.88
N ALA A 27 -43.17 -0.53 -9.73
CA ALA A 27 -42.26 -0.34 -10.85
C ALA A 27 -40.87 -0.08 -10.27
N SER A 28 -40.05 -1.11 -10.33
CA SER A 28 -38.60 -0.99 -10.05
C SER A 28 -38.01 -0.10 -11.14
N ALA A 29 -37.75 1.17 -10.80
CA ALA A 29 -36.93 2.02 -11.64
C ALA A 29 -35.55 1.32 -11.83
N PRO A 30 -35.03 1.20 -13.05
CA PRO A 30 -33.72 0.67 -13.26
C PRO A 30 -32.72 1.58 -12.50
N ALA A 31 -31.90 0.99 -11.63
CA ALA A 31 -30.76 1.68 -11.04
C ALA A 31 -29.92 2.26 -12.19
N PRO A 32 -29.42 3.50 -12.07
CA PRO A 32 -28.57 4.06 -13.10
C PRO A 32 -27.38 3.09 -13.28
N ALA A 33 -27.30 2.48 -14.46
CA ALA A 33 -26.13 1.72 -14.88
C ALA A 33 -24.98 2.74 -14.94
N PHE A 34 -24.15 2.76 -13.92
CA PHE A 34 -22.86 3.43 -13.99
C PHE A 34 -22.11 2.75 -15.13
N ALA A 35 -21.90 3.47 -16.22
CA ALA A 35 -21.10 3.01 -17.34
C ALA A 35 -19.76 2.56 -16.77
N ALA A 36 -19.44 1.27 -16.92
CA ALA A 36 -18.12 0.74 -16.66
C ALA A 36 -17.14 1.59 -17.48
N GLY A 37 -16.44 2.49 -16.81
CA GLY A 37 -15.43 3.30 -17.44
C GLY A 37 -14.41 2.36 -18.06
N THR A 38 -14.29 2.35 -19.38
CA THR A 38 -13.27 1.58 -20.07
C THR A 38 -11.92 1.92 -19.42
N ALA A 39 -11.25 0.91 -18.85
CA ALA A 39 -9.93 1.06 -18.26
C ALA A 39 -9.00 1.67 -19.32
N ARG A 40 -8.77 2.99 -19.21
CA ARG A 40 -7.94 3.69 -20.20
C ARG A 40 -6.48 3.29 -19.97
N SER A 41 -5.79 2.93 -21.05
CA SER A 41 -4.34 2.72 -21.06
C SER A 41 -3.59 3.93 -20.49
N ALA A 42 -2.35 3.71 -20.04
CA ALA A 42 -1.46 4.79 -19.61
C ALA A 42 -1.28 5.82 -20.74
N ASP A 43 -1.09 7.05 -20.34
CA ASP A 43 -0.78 8.14 -21.25
C ASP A 43 0.62 8.67 -20.92
N ALA A 44 1.54 8.48 -21.85
CA ALA A 44 2.95 8.85 -21.71
C ALA A 44 3.21 10.35 -21.53
N LYS A 45 2.22 11.19 -21.80
CA LYS A 45 2.32 12.65 -21.62
C LYS A 45 2.20 13.09 -20.16
N TYR A 46 1.63 12.23 -19.28
CA TYR A 46 1.45 12.56 -17.87
C TYR A 46 2.68 12.19 -17.03
N THR A 47 2.90 12.97 -15.99
CA THR A 47 3.86 12.75 -14.92
C THR A 47 3.12 12.55 -13.61
N HIS A 48 3.84 12.21 -12.53
CA HIS A 48 3.28 12.15 -11.19
C HIS A 48 2.48 13.42 -10.83
N VAL A 49 3.03 14.58 -11.18
CA VAL A 49 2.44 15.90 -10.85
C VAL A 49 1.17 16.21 -11.68
N SER A 50 1.06 15.67 -12.89
CA SER A 50 0.00 16.03 -13.84
C SER A 50 -0.99 14.91 -14.15
N ALA A 51 -0.71 13.67 -13.73
CA ALA A 51 -1.61 12.54 -13.98
C ALA A 51 -2.96 12.76 -13.28
N PRO A 52 -4.10 12.65 -14.00
CA PRO A 52 -5.42 12.85 -13.40
C PRO A 52 -5.77 11.70 -12.48
N THR A 53 -6.39 12.01 -11.34
CA THR A 53 -6.98 11.02 -10.44
C THR A 53 -8.22 10.44 -11.10
N ARG A 54 -8.29 9.12 -11.16
CA ARG A 54 -9.40 8.33 -11.69
C ARG A 54 -9.95 7.43 -10.61
N TYR A 55 -11.14 6.90 -10.84
CA TYR A 55 -11.81 6.04 -9.88
C TYR A 55 -12.32 4.78 -10.57
N ILE A 56 -12.28 3.66 -9.84
CA ILE A 56 -12.78 2.37 -10.29
C ILE A 56 -13.35 1.60 -9.11
N ASP A 57 -14.42 0.84 -9.34
CA ASP A 57 -15.04 0.03 -8.30
C ASP A 57 -14.29 -1.30 -8.17
N VAL A 58 -13.90 -1.62 -6.93
CA VAL A 58 -13.18 -2.83 -6.55
C VAL A 58 -13.80 -3.39 -5.28
N ASP A 59 -14.39 -4.57 -5.34
CA ASP A 59 -14.90 -5.33 -4.21
C ASP A 59 -15.74 -4.48 -3.23
N GLY A 60 -16.63 -3.63 -3.79
CA GLY A 60 -17.55 -2.74 -3.05
C GLY A 60 -16.95 -1.42 -2.58
N ALA A 61 -15.68 -1.15 -2.86
CA ALA A 61 -15.04 0.15 -2.64
C ALA A 61 -14.72 0.85 -3.96
N ARG A 62 -14.89 2.17 -4.01
CA ARG A 62 -14.48 2.99 -5.14
C ARG A 62 -13.07 3.49 -4.92
N LEU A 63 -12.07 2.85 -5.55
CA LEU A 63 -10.67 3.19 -5.39
C LEU A 63 -10.24 4.35 -6.29
N ALA A 64 -9.45 5.26 -5.73
CA ALA A 64 -8.75 6.31 -6.46
C ALA A 64 -7.41 5.77 -6.97
N TYR A 65 -7.09 6.06 -8.23
CA TYR A 65 -5.83 5.66 -8.84
C TYR A 65 -5.34 6.67 -9.88
N ARG A 66 -4.04 6.65 -10.17
CA ARG A 66 -3.40 7.34 -11.29
C ARG A 66 -2.64 6.33 -12.12
N ARG A 67 -2.72 6.44 -13.43
CA ARG A 67 -2.11 5.51 -14.39
C ARG A 67 -1.46 6.30 -15.50
N PHE A 68 -0.13 6.21 -15.64
CA PHE A 68 0.65 7.02 -16.57
C PHE A 68 2.00 6.36 -16.88
N GLY A 69 2.81 7.01 -17.72
CA GLY A 69 4.10 6.49 -18.15
C GLY A 69 4.04 5.73 -19.47
N LYS A 70 5.13 5.05 -19.83
CA LYS A 70 5.27 4.37 -21.12
C LYS A 70 4.41 3.11 -21.19
N PRO A 71 3.40 3.07 -22.08
CA PRO A 71 2.54 1.89 -22.23
C PRO A 71 3.23 0.76 -22.99
N GLY A 72 2.60 -0.44 -22.97
CA GLY A 72 2.97 -1.57 -23.85
C GLY A 72 3.90 -2.61 -23.25
N GLY A 73 4.11 -2.57 -21.93
CA GLY A 73 4.85 -3.60 -21.19
C GLY A 73 4.10 -4.06 -19.96
N VAL A 74 4.77 -4.81 -19.08
CA VAL A 74 4.25 -5.15 -17.77
C VAL A 74 4.23 -3.89 -16.90
N PRO A 75 3.06 -3.44 -16.41
CA PRO A 75 2.98 -2.24 -15.60
C PRO A 75 3.57 -2.46 -14.20
N LEU A 76 3.94 -1.37 -13.54
CA LEU A 76 4.41 -1.33 -12.17
C LEU A 76 3.33 -0.71 -11.27
N ILE A 77 2.79 -1.50 -10.32
CA ILE A 77 1.91 -0.98 -9.28
C ILE A 77 2.74 -0.62 -8.04
N LEU A 78 2.44 0.52 -7.42
CA LEU A 78 3.13 1.01 -6.24
C LEU A 78 2.20 0.95 -5.01
N CYS A 79 2.65 0.22 -3.98
CA CYS A 79 1.98 0.12 -2.68
C CYS A 79 2.65 1.07 -1.68
N GLN A 80 1.86 1.99 -1.11
CA GLN A 80 2.35 3.11 -0.32
C GLN A 80 2.62 2.74 1.15
N HIS A 81 3.42 3.55 1.82
CA HIS A 81 3.75 3.43 3.24
C HIS A 81 2.55 3.73 4.17
N PHE A 82 2.75 3.55 5.47
CA PHE A 82 1.80 3.90 6.54
C PHE A 82 1.30 5.34 6.38
N VAL A 83 -0.03 5.52 6.41
CA VAL A 83 -0.75 6.79 6.19
C VAL A 83 -0.34 7.57 4.93
N GLY A 84 0.35 6.93 3.99
CA GLY A 84 0.72 7.55 2.72
C GLY A 84 -0.41 7.50 1.69
N THR A 85 -0.43 8.50 0.81
CA THR A 85 -1.34 8.63 -0.32
C THR A 85 -0.57 8.59 -1.64
N MET A 86 -1.25 8.66 -2.78
CA MET A 86 -0.56 8.78 -4.08
C MET A 86 0.38 9.99 -4.13
N ASP A 87 0.04 11.09 -3.42
CA ASP A 87 0.87 12.30 -3.37
C ASP A 87 2.10 12.17 -2.46
N SER A 88 2.20 11.12 -1.65
CA SER A 88 3.36 10.87 -0.78
C SER A 88 4.54 10.22 -1.51
N TRP A 89 4.39 9.86 -2.78
CA TRP A 89 5.49 9.38 -3.61
C TRP A 89 6.34 10.54 -4.13
N ASP A 90 7.67 10.38 -4.09
CA ASP A 90 8.60 11.34 -4.72
C ASP A 90 8.40 11.38 -6.25
N PRO A 91 7.99 12.52 -6.82
CA PRO A 91 7.86 12.68 -8.27
C PRO A 91 9.11 12.25 -9.04
N LYS A 92 10.31 12.53 -8.52
CA LYS A 92 11.58 12.13 -9.19
C LYS A 92 11.70 10.61 -9.33
N VAL A 93 11.31 9.87 -8.30
CA VAL A 93 11.36 8.41 -8.31
C VAL A 93 10.29 7.85 -9.25
N VAL A 94 9.05 8.30 -9.09
CA VAL A 94 7.92 7.77 -9.87
C VAL A 94 8.04 8.10 -11.35
N ASP A 95 8.35 9.35 -11.69
CA ASP A 95 8.55 9.76 -13.09
C ASP A 95 9.78 9.08 -13.70
N GLY A 96 10.82 8.82 -12.90
CA GLY A 96 11.97 8.04 -13.32
C GLY A 96 11.60 6.63 -13.76
N LEU A 97 10.77 5.94 -12.97
CA LEU A 97 10.24 4.61 -13.30
C LEU A 97 9.29 4.66 -14.50
N ALA A 98 8.45 5.70 -14.58
CA ALA A 98 7.47 5.88 -15.65
C ALA A 98 8.07 6.12 -17.04
N ARG A 99 9.35 6.53 -17.14
CA ARG A 99 10.04 6.64 -18.42
C ARG A 99 10.17 5.32 -19.17
N GLY A 100 10.30 4.21 -18.46
CA GLY A 100 10.49 2.88 -19.03
C GLY A 100 9.25 2.02 -19.09
N ARG A 101 8.23 2.33 -18.31
CA ARG A 101 7.05 1.48 -18.09
C ARG A 101 5.82 2.26 -17.70
N GLU A 102 4.69 1.61 -17.75
CA GLU A 102 3.46 2.11 -17.16
C GLU A 102 3.51 2.00 -15.64
N VAL A 103 3.10 3.05 -14.93
CA VAL A 103 3.01 3.13 -13.47
C VAL A 103 1.56 3.28 -13.05
N ILE A 104 1.18 2.53 -12.01
CA ILE A 104 -0.13 2.60 -11.35
C ILE A 104 0.09 2.99 -9.90
N LEU A 105 -0.38 4.17 -9.52
CA LEU A 105 -0.49 4.62 -8.14
C LEU A 105 -1.93 4.44 -7.69
N PHE A 106 -2.17 4.15 -6.43
CA PHE A 106 -3.52 4.07 -5.87
C PHE A 106 -3.53 4.37 -4.37
N ASP A 107 -4.66 4.86 -3.91
CA ASP A 107 -4.98 4.89 -2.49
C ASP A 107 -5.74 3.60 -2.14
N ASN A 108 -5.29 2.88 -1.12
CA ASN A 108 -5.98 1.68 -0.67
C ASN A 108 -7.39 2.01 -0.15
N ALA A 109 -8.26 1.04 0.00
CA ALA A 109 -9.63 1.25 0.45
C ALA A 109 -9.67 2.06 1.76
N GLY A 110 -10.53 3.07 1.82
CA GLY A 110 -10.72 3.96 2.95
C GLY A 110 -9.58 4.98 3.18
N VAL A 111 -8.59 5.05 2.29
CA VAL A 111 -7.48 6.02 2.39
C VAL A 111 -7.74 7.18 1.44
N ALA A 112 -7.55 8.41 1.91
CA ALA A 112 -7.60 9.66 1.15
C ALA A 112 -8.81 9.77 0.20
N ALA A 113 -8.60 9.64 -1.11
CA ALA A 113 -9.65 9.77 -2.12
C ALA A 113 -10.43 8.46 -2.37
N SER A 114 -9.95 7.32 -1.86
CA SER A 114 -10.62 6.04 -1.98
C SER A 114 -11.77 5.89 -0.98
N GLY A 115 -12.88 5.34 -1.46
CA GLY A 115 -14.01 4.93 -0.62
C GLY A 115 -13.76 3.58 0.07
N GLY A 116 -14.79 3.11 0.79
CA GLY A 116 -14.74 1.86 1.52
C GLY A 116 -14.20 2.02 2.94
N THR A 117 -13.75 0.91 3.54
CA THR A 117 -13.19 0.85 4.90
C THR A 117 -11.76 0.40 4.83
N VAL A 118 -10.88 1.03 5.63
CA VAL A 118 -9.47 0.66 5.72
C VAL A 118 -9.35 -0.76 6.27
N PRO A 119 -8.69 -1.69 5.54
CA PRO A 119 -8.47 -3.04 6.06
C PRO A 119 -7.57 -3.03 7.29
N THR A 120 -7.90 -3.87 8.26
CA THR A 120 -7.11 -4.06 9.49
C THR A 120 -6.10 -5.21 9.38
N THR A 121 -5.87 -5.71 8.17
CA THR A 121 -4.89 -6.76 7.86
C THR A 121 -4.13 -6.43 6.57
N ILE A 122 -2.88 -6.86 6.49
CA ILE A 122 -2.05 -6.72 5.26
C ILE A 122 -2.67 -7.52 4.10
N GLU A 123 -3.26 -8.68 4.39
CA GLU A 123 -4.00 -9.50 3.43
C GLU A 123 -5.17 -8.72 2.80
N GLY A 124 -6.00 -8.07 3.63
CA GLY A 124 -7.10 -7.25 3.11
C GLY A 124 -6.62 -6.11 2.21
N MET A 125 -5.48 -5.48 2.54
CA MET A 125 -4.88 -4.45 1.70
C MET A 125 -4.35 -5.01 0.38
N ALA A 126 -3.74 -6.20 0.41
CA ALA A 126 -3.25 -6.89 -0.79
C ALA A 126 -4.39 -7.33 -1.72
N ASN A 127 -5.52 -7.77 -1.15
CA ASN A 127 -6.72 -8.13 -1.91
C ASN A 127 -7.29 -6.94 -2.68
N TYR A 128 -7.30 -5.72 -2.11
CA TYR A 128 -7.68 -4.53 -2.86
C TYR A 128 -6.69 -4.18 -3.98
N ALA A 129 -5.39 -4.37 -3.77
CA ALA A 129 -4.39 -4.19 -4.83
C ALA A 129 -4.59 -5.20 -5.98
N ALA A 130 -4.84 -6.47 -5.67
CA ALA A 130 -5.17 -7.51 -6.67
C ALA A 130 -6.49 -7.19 -7.39
N GLY A 131 -7.52 -6.78 -6.65
CA GLY A 131 -8.80 -6.34 -7.18
C GLY A 131 -8.68 -5.16 -8.13
N LEU A 132 -7.84 -4.18 -7.79
CA LEU A 132 -7.54 -3.05 -8.66
C LEU A 132 -6.89 -3.48 -9.98
N LEU A 133 -5.87 -4.34 -9.93
CA LEU A 133 -5.23 -4.87 -11.13
C LEU A 133 -6.24 -5.60 -12.02
N ARG A 134 -7.10 -6.44 -11.43
CA ARG A 134 -8.18 -7.13 -12.14
C ARG A 134 -9.18 -6.15 -12.76
N ALA A 135 -9.62 -5.13 -12.03
CA ALA A 135 -10.56 -4.11 -12.53
C ALA A 135 -9.95 -3.25 -13.64
N LEU A 136 -8.63 -3.08 -13.66
CA LEU A 136 -7.88 -2.37 -14.71
C LEU A 136 -7.51 -3.28 -15.91
N ASP A 137 -7.97 -4.53 -15.93
CA ASP A 137 -7.62 -5.56 -16.93
C ASP A 137 -6.10 -5.81 -17.04
N VAL A 138 -5.39 -5.72 -15.90
CA VAL A 138 -3.96 -6.01 -15.77
C VAL A 138 -3.80 -7.44 -15.29
N ARG A 139 -3.41 -8.34 -16.20
CA ARG A 139 -3.21 -9.76 -15.88
C ARG A 139 -1.93 -10.03 -15.12
N GLN A 140 -0.88 -9.26 -15.39
CA GLN A 140 0.41 -9.38 -14.72
C GLN A 140 1.02 -7.99 -14.51
N ALA A 141 1.57 -7.75 -13.32
CA ALA A 141 2.25 -6.51 -12.94
C ALA A 141 3.56 -6.81 -12.21
N ASP A 142 4.49 -5.85 -12.25
CA ASP A 142 5.52 -5.72 -11.25
C ASP A 142 4.97 -4.97 -10.05
N VAL A 143 5.47 -5.26 -8.86
CA VAL A 143 4.99 -4.63 -7.63
C VAL A 143 6.15 -3.96 -6.92
N LEU A 144 5.98 -2.70 -6.56
CA LEU A 144 6.90 -1.97 -5.69
C LEU A 144 6.16 -1.59 -4.42
N GLY A 145 6.66 -2.01 -3.28
CA GLY A 145 6.12 -1.64 -1.98
C GLY A 145 7.15 -0.90 -1.14
N PHE A 146 6.71 0.17 -0.49
CA PHE A 146 7.52 0.92 0.46
C PHE A 146 6.95 0.82 1.87
N SER A 147 7.78 0.51 2.86
CA SER A 147 7.37 0.39 4.27
C SER A 147 6.20 -0.59 4.42
N MET A 148 5.07 -0.19 5.00
CA MET A 148 3.85 -1.02 5.04
C MET A 148 3.46 -1.55 3.66
N GLY A 149 3.61 -0.76 2.60
CA GLY A 149 3.34 -1.20 1.24
C GLY A 149 4.22 -2.35 0.79
N SER A 150 5.42 -2.52 1.39
CA SER A 150 6.28 -3.67 1.12
C SER A 150 5.76 -4.97 1.74
N LEU A 151 5.03 -4.87 2.86
CA LEU A 151 4.32 -6.00 3.45
C LEU A 151 3.13 -6.41 2.57
N VAL A 152 2.40 -5.40 2.06
CA VAL A 152 1.33 -5.60 1.06
C VAL A 152 1.88 -6.27 -0.21
N ALA A 153 3.04 -5.84 -0.70
CA ALA A 153 3.70 -6.43 -1.87
C ALA A 153 4.11 -7.89 -1.64
N GLN A 154 4.63 -8.24 -0.46
CA GLN A 154 4.92 -9.63 -0.09
C GLN A 154 3.64 -10.48 -0.09
N GLN A 155 2.58 -9.98 0.53
CA GLN A 155 1.30 -10.69 0.62
C GLN A 155 0.66 -10.87 -0.76
N LEU A 156 0.71 -9.83 -1.60
CA LEU A 156 0.22 -9.90 -2.98
C LEU A 156 0.98 -10.94 -3.81
N ALA A 157 2.31 -11.00 -3.67
CA ALA A 157 3.13 -11.99 -4.36
C ALA A 157 2.88 -13.42 -3.86
N LEU A 158 2.55 -13.58 -2.59
CA LEU A 158 2.23 -14.87 -1.97
C LEU A 158 0.88 -15.42 -2.44
N GLU A 159 -0.17 -14.58 -2.44
CA GLU A 159 -1.55 -15.01 -2.69
C GLU A 159 -1.95 -14.96 -4.17
N HIS A 160 -1.27 -14.11 -4.95
CA HIS A 160 -1.55 -13.93 -6.38
C HIS A 160 -0.27 -14.10 -7.23
N PRO A 161 0.42 -15.26 -7.11
CA PRO A 161 1.71 -15.47 -7.75
C PRO A 161 1.67 -15.35 -9.28
N GLU A 162 0.53 -15.65 -9.91
CA GLU A 162 0.34 -15.52 -11.36
C GLU A 162 0.21 -14.06 -11.80
N THR A 163 -0.23 -13.17 -10.89
CA THR A 163 -0.40 -11.74 -11.17
C THR A 163 0.89 -10.96 -10.98
N VAL A 164 1.79 -11.42 -10.10
CA VAL A 164 3.02 -10.71 -9.76
C VAL A 164 4.22 -11.29 -10.50
N ARG A 165 4.85 -10.48 -11.37
CA ARG A 165 6.05 -10.88 -12.12
C ARG A 165 7.34 -10.70 -11.33
N ARG A 166 7.52 -9.53 -10.71
CA ARG A 166 8.69 -9.15 -9.91
C ARG A 166 8.26 -8.29 -8.73
N VAL A 167 9.05 -8.29 -7.66
CA VAL A 167 8.76 -7.51 -6.44
C VAL A 167 9.95 -6.63 -6.06
N ILE A 168 9.70 -5.36 -5.75
CA ILE A 168 10.67 -4.47 -5.11
C ILE A 168 10.15 -4.16 -3.71
N LEU A 169 10.93 -4.51 -2.68
CA LEU A 169 10.59 -4.37 -1.26
C LEU A 169 11.51 -3.33 -0.63
N ILE A 170 10.98 -2.19 -0.25
CA ILE A 170 11.76 -1.06 0.26
C ILE A 170 11.41 -0.81 1.72
N GLY A 171 12.43 -0.73 2.59
CA GLY A 171 12.23 -0.53 4.03
C GLY A 171 11.27 -1.58 4.59
N SER A 172 11.60 -2.86 4.45
CA SER A 172 10.71 -4.00 4.65
C SER A 172 11.20 -4.94 5.75
N GLY A 173 10.31 -5.83 6.19
CA GLY A 173 10.64 -6.92 7.11
C GLY A 173 9.73 -8.13 6.94
N PRO A 174 10.17 -9.32 7.37
CA PRO A 174 9.33 -10.51 7.39
C PRO A 174 8.33 -10.47 8.54
N ARG A 175 7.37 -11.37 8.52
CA ARG A 175 6.57 -11.70 9.72
C ARG A 175 7.52 -12.09 10.85
N ALA A 176 7.22 -11.70 12.08
CA ALA A 176 8.07 -11.91 13.25
C ALA A 176 9.52 -11.37 13.12
N GLY A 177 9.79 -10.47 12.19
CA GLY A 177 11.08 -9.80 12.05
C GLY A 177 11.45 -8.96 13.28
N VAL A 178 12.72 -8.60 13.38
CA VAL A 178 13.23 -7.80 14.51
C VAL A 178 12.53 -6.43 14.53
N GLY A 179 11.84 -6.12 15.63
CA GLY A 179 11.09 -4.86 15.78
C GLY A 179 9.80 -4.77 14.98
N MET A 180 9.35 -5.86 14.30
CA MET A 180 8.16 -5.81 13.45
C MET A 180 6.83 -5.98 14.23
N ALA A 181 6.86 -6.46 15.48
CA ALA A 181 5.65 -6.67 16.28
C ALA A 181 5.08 -5.38 16.90
N SER A 182 5.88 -4.32 16.95
CA SER A 182 5.54 -3.00 17.48
C SER A 182 6.44 -1.94 16.86
N LEU A 183 6.15 -0.67 17.09
CA LEU A 183 7.06 0.41 16.71
C LEU A 183 8.40 0.22 17.45
N THR A 184 9.51 0.45 16.75
CA THR A 184 10.84 0.44 17.37
C THR A 184 10.99 1.55 18.41
N PRO A 185 11.84 1.41 19.43
CA PRO A 185 12.05 2.46 20.42
C PRO A 185 12.47 3.80 19.81
N GLU A 186 13.36 3.77 18.81
CA GLU A 186 13.85 4.97 18.11
C GLU A 186 12.73 5.65 17.34
N PHE A 187 11.86 4.88 16.68
CA PHE A 187 10.72 5.42 15.96
C PHE A 187 9.66 5.99 16.92
N GLN A 188 9.43 5.34 18.07
CA GLN A 188 8.54 5.87 19.12
C GLN A 188 9.07 7.19 19.69
N GLU A 189 10.37 7.28 19.98
CA GLU A 189 11.00 8.53 20.43
C GLU A 189 10.79 9.65 19.39
N MET A 190 10.98 9.33 18.11
CA MET A 190 10.82 10.30 17.03
C MET A 190 9.39 10.80 16.88
N LEU A 191 8.40 9.91 16.97
CA LEU A 191 6.98 10.28 16.97
C LEU A 191 6.58 11.13 18.20
N GLY A 192 7.31 10.97 19.29
CA GLY A 192 7.11 11.77 20.53
C GLY A 192 7.70 13.17 20.46
N LYS A 193 8.57 13.47 19.49
CA LYS A 193 9.12 14.82 19.31
C LYS A 193 8.02 15.79 18.84
N LYS A 194 8.13 17.03 19.28
CA LYS A 194 7.31 18.11 18.75
C LYS A 194 7.88 18.53 17.39
N HIS A 195 7.07 18.43 16.36
CA HIS A 195 7.37 18.95 15.03
C HIS A 195 6.48 20.17 14.76
N ASP A 196 7.08 21.28 14.37
CA ASP A 196 6.33 22.51 14.07
C ASP A 196 5.69 22.45 12.66
N ASN A 197 6.24 21.59 11.80
CA ASN A 197 5.77 21.33 10.44
C ASN A 197 5.67 19.80 10.21
N PRO A 198 4.61 19.28 9.59
CA PRO A 198 4.51 17.87 9.20
C PRO A 198 5.71 17.36 8.37
N ASP A 199 6.34 18.21 7.57
CA ASP A 199 7.52 17.87 6.78
C ASP A 199 8.73 17.52 7.66
N ASP A 200 8.85 18.10 8.86
CA ASP A 200 9.95 17.82 9.78
C ASP A 200 9.90 16.36 10.28
N LEU A 201 8.69 15.82 10.48
CA LEU A 201 8.52 14.40 10.79
C LEU A 201 9.03 13.51 9.65
N LEU A 202 8.75 13.87 8.39
CA LEU A 202 9.25 13.12 7.24
C LEU A 202 10.79 13.16 7.18
N LEU A 203 11.39 14.32 7.47
CA LEU A 203 12.85 14.47 7.52
C LEU A 203 13.45 13.56 8.59
N ASP A 204 12.89 13.54 9.78
CA ASP A 204 13.39 12.74 10.90
C ASP A 204 13.23 11.24 10.66
N VAL A 205 12.10 10.80 10.10
CA VAL A 205 11.81 9.36 9.85
C VAL A 205 12.58 8.83 8.65
N PHE A 206 12.71 9.60 7.58
CA PHE A 206 13.23 9.10 6.31
C PHE A 206 14.72 9.33 6.11
N PHE A 207 15.31 10.28 6.83
CA PHE A 207 16.70 10.70 6.63
C PHE A 207 17.50 10.65 7.93
N THR A 208 18.81 10.39 7.85
CA THR A 208 19.69 10.45 9.01
C THR A 208 19.94 11.92 9.42
N PRO A 209 20.45 12.17 10.65
CA PRO A 209 20.80 13.52 11.08
C PRO A 209 22.00 14.13 10.34
N SER A 210 22.68 13.40 9.46
CA SER A 210 23.84 13.91 8.74
C SER A 210 23.46 15.08 7.81
N ALA A 211 24.38 15.99 7.56
CA ALA A 211 24.12 17.15 6.73
C ALA A 211 23.74 16.78 5.29
N SER A 212 24.35 15.71 4.73
CA SER A 212 24.08 15.19 3.40
C SER A 212 22.68 14.58 3.29
N SER A 213 22.32 13.76 4.26
CA SER A 213 21.00 13.11 4.32
C SER A 213 19.88 14.14 4.48
N GLN A 214 20.05 15.08 5.40
CA GLN A 214 19.09 16.17 5.63
C GLN A 214 18.95 17.11 4.41
N ALA A 215 20.02 17.36 3.66
CA ALA A 215 19.94 18.12 2.42
C ALA A 215 19.13 17.38 1.34
N ALA A 216 19.34 16.07 1.20
CA ALA A 216 18.53 15.21 0.31
C ALA A 216 17.06 15.18 0.74
N GLY A 217 16.82 15.15 2.06
CA GLY A 217 15.46 15.19 2.64
C GLY A 217 14.72 16.48 2.28
N ARG A 218 15.34 17.63 2.47
CA ARG A 218 14.74 18.92 2.06
C ARG A 218 14.42 18.98 0.57
N ALA A 219 15.30 18.45 -0.27
CA ALA A 219 15.04 18.36 -1.70
C ALA A 219 13.88 17.40 -2.03
N PHE A 220 13.73 16.31 -1.29
CA PHE A 220 12.59 15.40 -1.39
C PHE A 220 11.28 16.11 -1.01
N VAL A 221 11.22 16.76 0.15
CA VAL A 221 10.05 17.50 0.62
C VAL A 221 9.64 18.57 -0.40
N GLN A 222 10.58 19.32 -0.94
CA GLN A 222 10.30 20.30 -1.99
C GLN A 222 9.62 19.66 -3.22
N ARG A 223 10.01 18.44 -3.61
CA ARG A 223 9.38 17.72 -4.73
C ARG A 223 7.99 17.22 -4.39
N LEU A 224 7.70 16.82 -3.15
CA LEU A 224 6.35 16.42 -2.73
C LEU A 224 5.32 17.55 -2.89
N HIS A 225 5.74 18.79 -2.74
CA HIS A 225 4.88 19.97 -2.91
C HIS A 225 4.70 20.42 -4.38
N ALA A 226 5.31 19.73 -5.35
CA ALA A 226 5.22 20.11 -6.76
C ALA A 226 3.81 19.92 -7.36
N ARG A 227 3.03 18.96 -6.85
CA ARG A 227 1.64 18.78 -7.28
C ARG A 227 0.74 19.75 -6.54
N THR A 228 0.11 20.67 -7.29
CA THR A 228 -0.77 21.72 -6.75
C THR A 228 -2.23 21.56 -7.13
N ALA A 229 -2.53 20.78 -8.16
CA ALA A 229 -3.89 20.51 -8.63
C ALA A 229 -4.24 19.02 -8.51
N ASP A 230 -5.54 18.72 -8.29
CA ASP A 230 -6.04 17.35 -8.15
C ASP A 230 -5.23 16.54 -7.12
N ARG A 231 -4.95 17.17 -5.97
CA ARG A 231 -4.27 16.56 -4.84
C ARG A 231 -5.19 15.56 -4.15
N ASP A 232 -4.57 14.57 -3.51
CA ASP A 232 -5.29 13.66 -2.65
C ASP A 232 -5.95 14.41 -1.48
N LYS A 233 -7.05 13.86 -0.99
CA LYS A 233 -7.71 14.37 0.21
C LYS A 233 -6.88 14.08 1.46
N ASP A 234 -7.12 14.86 2.50
CA ASP A 234 -6.58 14.59 3.81
C ASP A 234 -7.01 13.19 4.29
N ILE A 235 -6.16 12.59 5.09
CA ILE A 235 -6.37 11.25 5.63
C ILE A 235 -7.34 11.32 6.81
N ASP A 236 -8.36 10.45 6.82
CA ASP A 236 -9.30 10.29 7.94
C ASP A 236 -8.57 9.70 9.17
N ASP A 237 -8.96 10.15 10.36
CA ASP A 237 -8.40 9.70 11.65
C ASP A 237 -8.52 8.19 11.88
N LYS A 238 -9.38 7.50 11.15
CA LYS A 238 -9.55 6.03 11.21
C LYS A 238 -8.45 5.26 10.48
N VAL A 239 -7.71 5.89 9.57
CA VAL A 239 -6.69 5.24 8.75
C VAL A 239 -5.55 4.72 9.62
N ALA A 240 -4.95 5.60 10.42
CA ALA A 240 -3.80 5.23 11.24
C ALA A 240 -4.08 4.06 12.22
N PRO A 241 -5.17 4.06 13.00
CA PRO A 241 -5.49 2.93 13.89
C PRO A 241 -5.69 1.60 13.15
N ALA A 242 -6.37 1.60 12.00
CA ALA A 242 -6.58 0.40 11.21
C ALA A 242 -5.27 -0.15 10.64
N GLN A 243 -4.40 0.72 10.14
CA GLN A 243 -3.09 0.34 9.62
C GLN A 243 -2.14 -0.13 10.72
N VAL A 244 -2.17 0.47 11.92
CA VAL A 244 -1.43 -0.02 13.10
C VAL A 244 -1.88 -1.43 13.47
N ALA A 245 -3.19 -1.71 13.43
CA ALA A 245 -3.70 -3.05 13.68
C ALA A 245 -3.16 -4.06 12.66
N ALA A 246 -3.18 -3.71 11.37
CA ALA A 246 -2.66 -4.54 10.29
C ALA A 246 -1.15 -4.82 10.45
N PHE A 247 -0.36 -3.79 10.74
CA PHE A 247 1.08 -3.91 10.97
C PHE A 247 1.40 -4.79 12.19
N SER A 248 0.68 -4.56 13.30
CA SER A 248 0.85 -5.34 14.53
C SER A 248 0.50 -6.83 14.33
N ALA A 249 -0.57 -7.11 13.57
CA ALA A 249 -0.93 -8.49 13.24
C ALA A 249 0.15 -9.17 12.39
N TRP A 250 0.71 -8.48 11.40
CA TRP A 250 1.83 -8.96 10.59
C TRP A 250 3.06 -9.28 11.43
N GLY A 251 3.49 -8.34 12.27
CA GLY A 251 4.70 -8.50 13.08
C GLY A 251 4.58 -9.56 14.18
N LYS A 252 3.37 -9.88 14.65
CA LYS A 252 3.12 -10.93 15.64
C LYS A 252 2.96 -12.32 15.04
N ALA A 253 2.73 -12.43 13.74
CA ALA A 253 2.60 -13.72 13.07
C ALA A 253 3.93 -14.48 13.12
N GLN A 254 3.90 -15.72 13.62
CA GLN A 254 5.13 -16.52 13.88
C GLN A 254 5.64 -17.28 12.66
N ASP A 255 4.90 -17.24 11.54
CA ASP A 255 5.28 -17.97 10.33
C ASP A 255 6.14 -17.10 9.41
N ASP A 256 7.42 -17.41 9.30
CA ASP A 256 8.33 -16.86 8.30
C ASP A 256 8.56 -17.83 7.11
N GLY A 257 8.05 -19.05 7.20
CA GLY A 257 8.10 -20.06 6.15
C GLY A 257 7.39 -19.68 4.86
N TYR A 258 6.47 -18.70 4.91
CA TYR A 258 5.78 -18.17 3.74
C TYR A 258 6.75 -17.56 2.70
N LEU A 259 7.90 -17.01 3.14
CA LEU A 259 8.88 -16.40 2.24
C LEU A 259 9.40 -17.39 1.19
N LYS A 260 9.51 -18.67 1.51
CA LYS A 260 9.92 -19.73 0.57
C LYS A 260 8.90 -19.96 -0.54
N GLN A 261 7.66 -19.49 -0.36
CA GLN A 261 6.59 -19.60 -1.34
C GLN A 261 6.58 -18.41 -2.32
N ILE A 262 7.20 -17.28 -1.96
CA ILE A 262 7.36 -16.11 -2.83
C ILE A 262 8.53 -16.38 -3.78
N ARG A 263 8.24 -16.94 -4.95
CA ARG A 263 9.25 -17.37 -5.93
C ARG A 263 9.60 -16.32 -6.97
N GLN A 264 8.85 -15.23 -7.00
CA GLN A 264 9.12 -14.11 -7.90
C GLN A 264 10.52 -13.54 -7.62
N PRO A 265 11.26 -13.10 -8.64
CA PRO A 265 12.46 -12.31 -8.42
C PRO A 265 12.14 -11.12 -7.51
N ALA A 266 12.96 -10.91 -6.48
CA ALA A 266 12.79 -9.84 -5.52
C ALA A 266 14.03 -8.92 -5.46
N LEU A 267 13.81 -7.61 -5.39
CA LEU A 267 14.82 -6.62 -5.07
C LEU A 267 14.48 -6.01 -3.71
N VAL A 268 15.28 -6.33 -2.70
CA VAL A 268 15.15 -5.77 -1.35
C VAL A 268 16.04 -4.54 -1.24
N VAL A 269 15.49 -3.43 -0.75
CA VAL A 269 16.19 -2.15 -0.64
C VAL A 269 16.02 -1.57 0.76
N SER A 270 17.11 -1.12 1.38
CA SER A 270 17.10 -0.53 2.72
C SER A 270 18.11 0.58 2.87
N GLY A 271 17.89 1.45 3.86
CA GLY A 271 18.93 2.32 4.40
C GLY A 271 19.80 1.59 5.42
N SER A 272 21.07 1.95 5.55
CA SER A 272 21.99 1.34 6.53
C SER A 272 21.63 1.67 7.98
N HIS A 273 20.78 2.66 8.21
CA HIS A 273 20.35 3.15 9.52
C HIS A 273 18.82 3.24 9.59
N ASP A 274 18.11 2.31 8.94
CA ASP A 274 16.65 2.26 9.01
C ASP A 274 16.19 1.96 10.44
N ILE A 275 15.55 2.94 11.07
CA ILE A 275 15.06 2.87 12.45
C ILE A 275 13.60 2.41 12.52
N VAL A 276 12.90 2.36 11.39
CA VAL A 276 11.49 1.95 11.34
C VAL A 276 11.40 0.44 11.14
N HIS A 277 12.03 -0.07 10.09
CA HIS A 277 12.17 -1.51 9.80
C HIS A 277 13.65 -1.86 9.74
N TYR A 278 14.25 -2.07 10.90
CA TYR A 278 15.69 -2.29 11.03
C TYR A 278 16.33 -3.01 9.85
N THR A 279 17.45 -2.50 9.36
CA THR A 279 18.16 -3.00 8.16
C THR A 279 18.41 -4.51 8.19
N VAL A 280 18.56 -5.11 9.39
CA VAL A 280 18.72 -6.56 9.56
C VAL A 280 17.54 -7.35 8.98
N ASN A 281 16.31 -6.79 9.00
CA ASN A 281 15.14 -7.44 8.41
C ASN A 281 15.27 -7.56 6.89
N SER A 282 15.88 -6.58 6.23
CA SER A 282 16.15 -6.64 4.78
C SER A 282 17.16 -7.71 4.43
N TYR A 283 18.18 -7.92 5.27
CA TYR A 283 19.10 -9.04 5.13
C TYR A 283 18.39 -10.38 5.33
N ASP A 284 17.54 -10.48 6.34
CA ASP A 284 16.75 -11.69 6.63
C ASP A 284 15.80 -12.03 5.46
N LEU A 285 15.13 -11.04 4.89
CA LEU A 285 14.33 -11.23 3.68
C LEU A 285 15.16 -11.77 2.52
N GLN A 286 16.35 -11.21 2.27
CA GLN A 286 17.22 -11.66 1.20
C GLN A 286 17.69 -13.10 1.39
N GLN A 287 17.94 -13.53 2.63
CA GLN A 287 18.38 -14.89 2.94
C GLN A 287 17.25 -15.93 2.81
N LYS A 288 15.99 -15.53 3.08
CA LYS A 288 14.84 -16.44 3.13
C LYS A 288 14.03 -16.49 1.84
N LEU A 289 14.04 -15.42 1.04
CA LEU A 289 13.41 -15.39 -0.28
C LEU A 289 14.26 -16.18 -1.28
N PRO A 290 13.68 -17.10 -2.07
CA PRO A 290 14.45 -17.97 -2.97
C PRO A 290 15.24 -17.22 -4.06
N ASN A 291 14.78 -16.03 -4.45
CA ASN A 291 15.32 -15.31 -5.62
C ASN A 291 15.42 -13.80 -5.33
N ALA A 292 16.20 -13.44 -4.30
CA ALA A 292 16.30 -12.05 -3.83
C ALA A 292 17.71 -11.46 -3.99
N GLN A 293 17.74 -10.20 -4.44
CA GLN A 293 18.91 -9.31 -4.39
C GLN A 293 18.71 -8.30 -3.26
N LEU A 294 19.80 -7.86 -2.62
CA LEU A 294 19.77 -6.84 -1.57
C LEU A 294 20.62 -5.64 -1.97
N VAL A 295 20.07 -4.45 -1.80
CA VAL A 295 20.77 -3.17 -1.89
C VAL A 295 20.61 -2.41 -0.58
N VAL A 296 21.73 -1.97 0.00
CA VAL A 296 21.74 -1.15 1.21
C VAL A 296 22.45 0.17 0.91
N TYR A 297 21.77 1.29 1.06
CA TYR A 297 22.36 2.61 0.87
C TYR A 297 23.04 3.11 2.15
N PRO A 298 24.25 3.66 2.07
CA PRO A 298 24.98 4.17 3.23
C PRO A 298 24.35 5.44 3.78
N ASP A 299 24.58 5.74 5.06
CA ASP A 299 24.11 6.96 5.73
C ASP A 299 22.63 7.29 5.42
N SER A 300 21.77 6.29 5.41
CA SER A 300 20.39 6.43 4.99
C SER A 300 19.45 5.74 5.97
N ASN A 301 18.36 6.43 6.30
CA ASN A 301 17.30 5.93 7.14
C ASN A 301 16.19 5.27 6.28
N HIS A 302 14.95 5.27 6.74
CA HIS A 302 13.80 4.60 6.11
C HIS A 302 13.51 5.08 4.68
N GLY A 303 13.76 6.35 4.37
CA GLY A 303 13.55 6.96 3.04
C GLY A 303 14.72 6.80 2.06
N SER A 304 15.43 5.68 2.09
CA SER A 304 16.68 5.46 1.36
C SER A 304 16.59 5.75 -0.14
N ILE A 305 15.48 5.40 -0.80
CA ILE A 305 15.25 5.66 -2.23
C ILE A 305 15.04 7.13 -2.54
N TYR A 306 14.65 7.94 -1.58
CA TYR A 306 14.47 9.38 -1.70
C TYR A 306 15.78 10.14 -1.50
N GLN A 307 16.70 9.55 -0.75
CA GLN A 307 18.07 10.06 -0.57
C GLN A 307 18.95 9.73 -1.77
N TYR A 308 18.78 8.55 -2.36
CA TYR A 308 19.57 8.04 -3.48
C TYR A 308 18.72 7.75 -4.73
N PRO A 309 17.89 8.71 -5.21
CA PRO A 309 16.90 8.42 -6.25
C PRO A 309 17.52 7.97 -7.58
N ASP A 310 18.65 8.53 -7.98
CA ASP A 310 19.28 8.19 -9.26
C ASP A 310 19.89 6.79 -9.24
N GLN A 311 20.55 6.40 -8.14
CA GLN A 311 21.07 5.05 -7.94
C GLN A 311 19.95 4.02 -7.86
N PHE A 312 18.89 4.34 -7.11
CA PHE A 312 17.71 3.47 -7.02
C PHE A 312 17.08 3.26 -8.39
N LEU A 313 16.87 4.33 -9.17
CA LEU A 313 16.29 4.23 -10.50
C LEU A 313 17.12 3.36 -11.45
N ALA A 314 18.46 3.47 -11.41
CA ALA A 314 19.35 2.64 -12.22
C ALA A 314 19.20 1.14 -11.84
N GLN A 315 19.22 0.83 -10.54
CA GLN A 315 19.13 -0.54 -10.04
C GLN A 315 17.73 -1.14 -10.26
N ALA A 316 16.67 -0.37 -9.97
CA ALA A 316 15.29 -0.79 -10.18
C ALA A 316 15.01 -1.04 -11.67
N THR A 317 15.50 -0.16 -12.57
CA THR A 317 15.34 -0.34 -14.01
C THR A 317 16.05 -1.60 -14.49
N LEU A 318 17.30 -1.80 -14.10
CA LEU A 318 18.06 -3.02 -14.44
C LEU A 318 17.33 -4.28 -13.95
N PHE A 319 16.82 -4.26 -12.73
CA PHE A 319 16.07 -5.38 -12.15
C PHE A 319 14.77 -5.65 -12.88
N LEU A 320 13.98 -4.61 -13.18
CA LEU A 320 12.67 -4.74 -13.81
C LEU A 320 12.76 -5.12 -15.30
N ASP A 321 13.82 -4.69 -16.01
CA ASP A 321 14.06 -4.96 -17.43
C ASP A 321 14.87 -6.23 -17.67
N GLY A 322 15.51 -6.78 -16.61
CA GLY A 322 16.32 -8.00 -16.72
C GLY A 322 15.51 -9.20 -17.21
N ALA A 323 16.16 -10.17 -17.84
CA ALA A 323 15.56 -11.46 -18.16
C ALA A 323 15.06 -12.14 -16.88
N ALA A 324 13.99 -12.94 -16.96
CA ALA A 324 13.57 -13.77 -15.84
C ALA A 324 14.79 -14.63 -15.43
N ALA A 325 15.11 -14.63 -14.12
CA ALA A 325 16.15 -15.53 -13.64
C ALA A 325 15.79 -16.98 -14.02
N PRO A 326 16.76 -17.81 -14.44
CA PRO A 326 16.48 -19.21 -14.67
C PRO A 326 15.86 -19.80 -13.39
N GLN A 327 14.73 -20.49 -13.54
CA GLN A 327 14.14 -21.24 -12.45
C GLN A 327 15.05 -22.43 -12.16
N HIS A 328 15.69 -22.46 -11.01
CA HIS A 328 16.48 -23.57 -10.51
C HIS A 328 15.62 -24.57 -9.75
#